data_15f8ed52697c7ea83759b4cb6000b59d
#
_entry.id   15f8ed52697c7ea83759b4cb6000b59d
#
_cell.length_a   1.000
_cell.length_b   1.000
_cell.length_c   1.000
_cell.angle_alpha   90.00
_cell.angle_beta   90.00
_cell.angle_gamma   90.00
#
_symmetry.space_group_name_H-M   'P 1'
#
loop_
_entity.id
_entity.type
_entity.pdbx_description
1 polymer ?
#
loop_
_entity_poly.entity_id
_entity_poly.type
_entity_poly.pdbx_seq_one_letter_code
_entity_poly.pdbx_strand_id
1 'polypeptide(L)'
;MNEIIKYHNYMNALEFKDFTAADYNFFMYLCAAMKDKGTEEMSFTAAELKECAGYDRNVTVNEFKQLLDRMNEKLLSMKAHLETDTELVRFVLFPTFRINKETGMLTVRVNKDFQFLLNELTKNFTQFELAEFIELNSKYSKTLYRLLKQFRKTGEYHVKVDELRKLLGCPESYDSR
;
A
#
# COMPACT_ATOMS: atom_id res chain seq x y z
N MET A 1 6.17 -10.60 -14.01
CA MET A 1 5.00 -9.75 -14.31
C MET A 1 5.44 -8.29 -14.29
N ASN A 2 5.31 -7.56 -15.38
CA ASN A 2 5.59 -6.12 -15.44
C ASN A 2 4.34 -5.34 -15.03
N GLU A 3 3.93 -5.47 -13.78
CA GLU A 3 2.80 -4.70 -13.28
C GLU A 3 3.24 -3.29 -12.90
N ILE A 4 2.51 -2.31 -13.43
CA ILE A 4 2.76 -0.90 -13.13
C ILE A 4 1.85 -0.47 -11.99
N ILE A 5 2.44 -0.10 -10.88
CA ILE A 5 1.77 0.61 -9.80
C ILE A 5 1.56 2.05 -10.26
N LYS A 6 0.34 2.55 -10.12
CA LYS A 6 -0.01 3.95 -10.37
C LYS A 6 -1.10 4.38 -9.42
N TYR A 7 -0.86 5.43 -8.67
CA TYR A 7 -1.80 5.95 -7.69
C TYR A 7 -1.68 7.47 -7.52
N HIS A 8 -2.72 8.11 -7.03
CA HIS A 8 -2.72 9.55 -6.76
C HIS A 8 -1.71 9.91 -5.65
N ASN A 9 -1.05 11.05 -5.79
CA ASN A 9 0.01 11.49 -4.87
C ASN A 9 -0.43 11.59 -3.40
N TYR A 10 -1.72 11.75 -3.11
CA TYR A 10 -2.25 11.70 -1.73
C TYR A 10 -1.90 10.39 -1.01
N MET A 11 -1.74 9.27 -1.73
CA MET A 11 -1.29 8.01 -1.16
C MET A 11 0.12 8.07 -0.56
N ASN A 12 0.94 9.05 -0.96
CA ASN A 12 2.28 9.23 -0.41
C ASN A 12 2.28 9.83 1.01
N ALA A 13 1.18 10.43 1.44
CA ALA A 13 0.98 10.87 2.82
C ALA A 13 0.56 9.74 3.78
N LEU A 14 0.23 8.54 3.27
CA LEU A 14 -0.12 7.40 4.11
C LEU A 14 1.09 6.91 4.91
N GLU A 15 0.88 6.73 6.21
CA GLU A 15 1.87 6.20 7.15
C GLU A 15 1.74 4.67 7.26
N PHE A 16 2.81 3.95 6.92
CA PHE A 16 2.88 2.49 6.98
C PHE A 16 3.67 2.02 8.22
N LYS A 17 3.40 2.63 9.38
CA LYS A 17 4.18 2.46 10.61
C LYS A 17 4.33 0.99 11.02
N ASP A 18 3.25 0.24 10.97
CA ASP A 18 3.20 -1.15 11.46
C ASP A 18 3.39 -2.19 10.36
N PHE A 19 3.70 -1.75 9.14
CA PHE A 19 3.92 -2.64 8.01
C PHE A 19 5.32 -3.24 8.02
N THR A 20 5.41 -4.51 7.68
CA THR A 20 6.66 -5.16 7.24
C THR A 20 6.89 -4.89 5.75
N ALA A 21 8.07 -5.25 5.24
CA ALA A 21 8.33 -5.17 3.80
C ALA A 21 7.37 -6.04 2.98
N ALA A 22 7.00 -7.21 3.48
CA ALA A 22 6.04 -8.11 2.84
C ALA A 22 4.60 -7.53 2.84
N ASP A 23 4.16 -6.94 3.95
CA ASP A 23 2.86 -6.24 4.00
C ASP A 23 2.80 -5.10 2.97
N TYR A 24 3.92 -4.40 2.80
CA TYR A 24 4.03 -3.31 1.83
C TYR A 24 3.96 -3.81 0.39
N ASN A 25 4.63 -4.92 0.08
CA ASN A 25 4.51 -5.58 -1.23
C ASN A 25 3.07 -5.96 -1.52
N PHE A 26 2.42 -6.60 -0.57
CA PHE A 26 1.02 -7.01 -0.67
C PHE A 26 0.08 -5.83 -0.94
N PHE A 27 0.20 -4.74 -0.17
CA PHE A 27 -0.60 -3.54 -0.36
C PHE A 27 -0.40 -2.94 -1.76
N MET A 28 0.85 -2.83 -2.21
CA MET A 28 1.15 -2.26 -3.53
C MET A 28 0.70 -3.17 -4.67
N TYR A 29 0.74 -4.48 -4.48
CA TYR A 29 0.15 -5.43 -5.43
C TYR A 29 -1.36 -5.22 -5.56
N LEU A 30 -2.09 -5.10 -4.44
CA LEU A 30 -3.53 -4.80 -4.49
C LEU A 30 -3.79 -3.48 -5.22
N CYS A 31 -3.00 -2.44 -4.96
CA CYS A 31 -3.13 -1.16 -5.67
C CYS A 31 -2.90 -1.31 -7.18
N ALA A 32 -1.92 -2.11 -7.59
CA ALA A 32 -1.66 -2.40 -9.01
C ALA A 32 -2.82 -3.17 -9.65
N ALA A 33 -3.29 -4.21 -9.00
CA ALA A 33 -4.38 -5.07 -9.50
C ALA A 33 -5.73 -4.33 -9.56
N MET A 34 -5.98 -3.42 -8.62
CA MET A 34 -7.22 -2.64 -8.54
C MET A 34 -7.18 -1.35 -9.38
N LYS A 35 -6.04 -1.02 -9.97
CA LYS A 35 -5.89 0.15 -10.83
C LYS A 35 -6.86 0.09 -12.01
N ASP A 36 -7.59 1.19 -12.24
CA ASP A 36 -8.57 1.34 -13.32
C ASP A 36 -9.72 0.30 -13.32
N LYS A 37 -9.99 -0.32 -12.15
CA LYS A 37 -11.10 -1.25 -11.93
C LYS A 37 -12.35 -0.61 -11.30
N GLY A 38 -12.29 0.70 -11.02
CA GLY A 38 -13.40 1.39 -10.36
C GLY A 38 -13.69 0.81 -8.98
N THR A 39 -14.93 0.39 -8.77
CA THR A 39 -15.42 -0.24 -7.53
C THR A 39 -15.73 -1.72 -7.70
N GLU A 40 -15.22 -2.37 -8.73
CA GLU A 40 -15.40 -3.81 -8.94
C GLU A 40 -14.77 -4.62 -7.82
N GLU A 41 -15.43 -5.71 -7.43
CA GLU A 41 -14.83 -6.70 -6.53
C GLU A 41 -13.83 -7.56 -7.32
N MET A 42 -12.60 -7.63 -6.82
CA MET A 42 -11.54 -8.47 -7.37
C MET A 42 -11.24 -9.60 -6.40
N SER A 43 -11.05 -10.79 -6.95
CA SER A 43 -10.69 -11.98 -6.16
C SER A 43 -9.30 -12.47 -6.53
N PHE A 44 -8.53 -12.84 -5.52
CA PHE A 44 -7.15 -13.30 -5.63
C PHE A 44 -6.99 -14.64 -4.93
N THR A 45 -6.29 -15.56 -5.58
CA THR A 45 -5.95 -16.86 -4.98
C THR A 45 -4.83 -16.71 -3.95
N ALA A 46 -4.75 -17.66 -3.04
CA ALA A 46 -3.65 -17.71 -2.07
C ALA A 46 -2.27 -17.83 -2.76
N ALA A 47 -2.19 -18.50 -3.90
CA ALA A 47 -0.95 -18.66 -4.65
C ALA A 47 -0.46 -17.33 -5.23
N GLU A 48 -1.33 -16.55 -5.89
CA GLU A 48 -1.02 -15.22 -6.42
C GLU A 48 -0.55 -14.27 -5.32
N LEU A 49 -1.25 -14.25 -4.18
CA LEU A 49 -0.92 -13.36 -3.09
C LEU A 49 0.41 -13.72 -2.40
N LYS A 50 0.73 -15.02 -2.25
CA LYS A 50 2.02 -15.47 -1.71
C LYS A 50 3.17 -15.05 -2.61
N GLU A 51 3.01 -15.24 -3.93
CA GLU A 51 4.03 -14.88 -4.91
C GLU A 51 4.29 -13.37 -4.91
N CYS A 52 3.24 -12.55 -4.95
CA CYS A 52 3.39 -11.09 -5.01
C CYS A 52 3.94 -10.47 -3.72
N ALA A 53 3.65 -11.03 -2.57
CA ALA A 53 4.14 -10.55 -1.29
C ALA A 53 5.56 -11.05 -0.95
N GLY A 54 6.12 -11.96 -1.75
CA GLY A 54 7.42 -12.57 -1.50
C GLY A 54 7.39 -13.53 -0.30
N TYR A 55 6.23 -14.12 0.01
CA TYR A 55 6.14 -15.16 1.03
C TYR A 55 6.70 -16.50 0.54
N ASP A 56 7.34 -17.24 1.44
CA ASP A 56 7.80 -18.59 1.15
C ASP A 56 6.62 -19.48 0.69
N ARG A 57 6.83 -20.24 -0.38
CA ARG A 57 5.83 -21.20 -0.92
C ARG A 57 5.43 -22.27 0.11
N ASN A 58 6.26 -22.50 1.12
CA ASN A 58 6.01 -23.48 2.19
C ASN A 58 5.02 -23.02 3.27
N VAL A 59 4.57 -21.76 3.26
CA VAL A 59 3.55 -21.26 4.19
C VAL A 59 2.25 -22.05 3.99
N THR A 60 1.76 -22.68 5.04
CA THR A 60 0.50 -23.43 5.00
C THR A 60 -0.70 -22.53 4.74
N VAL A 61 -1.82 -23.11 4.33
CA VAL A 61 -3.06 -22.36 4.10
C VAL A 61 -3.53 -21.65 5.37
N ASN A 62 -3.40 -22.28 6.53
CA ASN A 62 -3.82 -21.68 7.81
C ASN A 62 -2.94 -20.51 8.21
N GLU A 63 -1.62 -20.65 8.11
CA GLU A 63 -0.68 -19.54 8.35
C GLU A 63 -0.92 -18.38 7.41
N PHE A 64 -1.19 -18.68 6.14
CA PHE A 64 -1.48 -17.64 5.15
C PHE A 64 -2.78 -16.88 5.46
N LYS A 65 -3.84 -17.57 5.89
CA LYS A 65 -5.08 -16.92 6.36
C LYS A 65 -4.83 -15.99 7.55
N GLN A 66 -4.00 -16.39 8.51
CA GLN A 66 -3.61 -15.54 9.63
C GLN A 66 -2.80 -14.32 9.17
N LEU A 67 -1.96 -14.47 8.14
CA LEU A 67 -1.25 -13.34 7.54
C LEU A 67 -2.23 -12.34 6.90
N LEU A 68 -3.22 -12.82 6.15
CA LEU A 68 -4.25 -11.98 5.54
C LEU A 68 -5.10 -11.27 6.59
N ASP A 69 -5.46 -11.93 7.67
CA ASP A 69 -6.25 -11.36 8.76
C ASP A 69 -5.47 -10.23 9.46
N ARG A 70 -4.20 -10.47 9.82
CA ARG A 70 -3.31 -9.42 10.36
C ARG A 70 -3.10 -8.27 9.38
N MET A 71 -3.02 -8.56 8.07
CA MET A 71 -2.92 -7.52 7.05
C MET A 71 -4.17 -6.65 7.00
N ASN A 72 -5.36 -7.26 7.10
CA ASN A 72 -6.62 -6.54 7.18
C ASN A 72 -6.67 -5.62 8.41
N GLU A 73 -6.28 -6.10 9.58
CA GLU A 73 -6.19 -5.28 10.80
C GLU A 73 -5.26 -4.06 10.60
N LYS A 74 -4.11 -4.27 9.98
CA LYS A 74 -3.17 -3.17 9.64
C LYS A 74 -3.79 -2.16 8.67
N LEU A 75 -4.50 -2.62 7.64
CA LEU A 75 -5.19 -1.75 6.69
C LEU A 75 -6.30 -0.92 7.36
N LEU A 76 -7.05 -1.53 8.28
CA LEU A 76 -8.08 -0.84 9.06
C LEU A 76 -7.47 0.19 10.05
N SER A 77 -6.30 -0.09 10.60
CA SER A 77 -5.60 0.80 11.53
C SER A 77 -4.85 1.95 10.83
N MET A 78 -4.67 1.89 9.51
CA MET A 78 -4.04 2.96 8.75
C MET A 78 -4.83 4.26 8.89
N LYS A 79 -4.13 5.32 9.31
CA LYS A 79 -4.71 6.67 9.42
C LYS A 79 -4.77 7.34 8.04
N ALA A 80 -5.54 6.75 7.12
CA ALA A 80 -5.81 7.37 5.83
C ALA A 80 -6.74 8.55 6.01
N HIS A 81 -6.31 9.73 5.58
CA HIS A 81 -7.13 10.94 5.62
C HIS A 81 -6.80 11.85 4.44
N LEU A 82 -7.78 12.64 4.07
CA LEU A 82 -7.63 13.79 3.19
C LEU A 82 -8.05 15.02 3.97
N GLU A 83 -7.26 16.07 3.90
CA GLU A 83 -7.52 17.35 4.54
C GLU A 83 -7.53 18.45 3.48
N THR A 84 -8.59 19.26 3.53
CA THR A 84 -8.77 20.48 2.74
C THR A 84 -8.90 21.65 3.69
N ASP A 85 -9.02 22.85 3.18
CA ASP A 85 -9.23 24.04 4.02
C ASP A 85 -10.53 24.00 4.84
N THR A 86 -11.48 23.17 4.46
CA THR A 86 -12.82 23.10 5.07
C THR A 86 -13.19 21.75 5.66
N GLU A 87 -12.49 20.68 5.29
CA GLU A 87 -12.88 19.32 5.66
C GLU A 87 -11.67 18.43 6.00
N LEU A 88 -11.83 17.59 7.01
CA LEU A 88 -10.97 16.46 7.32
C LEU A 88 -11.76 15.16 7.14
N VAL A 89 -11.41 14.38 6.12
CA VAL A 89 -12.05 13.10 5.83
C VAL A 89 -11.12 11.95 6.19
N ARG A 90 -11.60 11.02 7.03
CA ARG A 90 -10.90 9.76 7.31
C ARG A 90 -11.58 8.62 6.59
N PHE A 91 -10.79 7.70 6.04
CA PHE A 91 -11.35 6.62 5.21
C PHE A 91 -10.52 5.34 5.29
N VAL A 92 -11.14 4.25 4.82
CA VAL A 92 -10.49 2.97 4.55
C VAL A 92 -10.48 2.77 3.05
N LEU A 93 -9.33 2.49 2.46
CA LEU A 93 -9.20 2.33 1.00
C LEU A 93 -9.91 1.08 0.51
N PHE A 94 -9.81 -0.02 1.25
CA PHE A 94 -10.46 -1.30 0.95
C PHE A 94 -11.56 -1.62 1.98
N PRO A 95 -12.78 -1.11 1.81
CA PRO A 95 -13.88 -1.34 2.75
C PRO A 95 -14.42 -2.78 2.71
N THR A 96 -14.17 -3.50 1.63
CA THR A 96 -14.43 -4.94 1.52
C THR A 96 -13.10 -5.67 1.47
N PHE A 97 -12.87 -6.53 2.46
CA PHE A 97 -11.73 -7.41 2.56
C PHE A 97 -12.23 -8.76 3.13
N ARG A 98 -12.61 -9.65 2.23
CA ARG A 98 -13.26 -10.92 2.56
C ARG A 98 -12.32 -12.07 2.32
N ILE A 99 -12.10 -12.89 3.32
CA ILE A 99 -11.26 -14.08 3.25
C ILE A 99 -12.15 -15.32 3.26
N ASN A 100 -12.07 -16.14 2.22
CA ASN A 100 -12.69 -17.46 2.23
C ASN A 100 -11.85 -18.40 3.12
N LYS A 101 -12.45 -18.90 4.21
CA LYS A 101 -11.74 -19.72 5.21
C LYS A 101 -11.38 -21.12 4.73
N GLU A 102 -11.99 -21.61 3.67
CA GLU A 102 -11.68 -22.94 3.10
C GLU A 102 -10.57 -22.86 2.08
N THR A 103 -10.67 -21.90 1.15
CA THR A 103 -9.76 -21.79 0.01
C THR A 103 -8.60 -20.81 0.23
N GLY A 104 -8.71 -19.88 1.19
CA GLY A 104 -7.77 -18.78 1.37
C GLY A 104 -7.89 -17.70 0.28
N MET A 105 -8.96 -17.74 -0.52
CA MET A 105 -9.22 -16.71 -1.53
C MET A 105 -9.56 -15.38 -0.86
N LEU A 106 -8.94 -14.31 -1.31
CA LEU A 106 -9.21 -12.94 -0.88
C LEU A 106 -10.09 -12.24 -1.91
N THR A 107 -11.16 -11.59 -1.46
CA THR A 107 -11.97 -10.68 -2.27
C THR A 107 -11.87 -9.27 -1.69
N VAL A 108 -11.48 -8.30 -2.51
CA VAL A 108 -11.35 -6.89 -2.12
C VAL A 108 -12.12 -5.98 -3.08
N ARG A 109 -12.48 -4.81 -2.58
CA ARG A 109 -13.08 -3.73 -3.35
C ARG A 109 -12.53 -2.39 -2.86
N VAL A 110 -12.30 -1.46 -3.80
CA VAL A 110 -11.90 -0.08 -3.48
C VAL A 110 -13.11 0.71 -2.98
N ASN A 111 -12.87 1.60 -2.03
CA ASN A 111 -13.87 2.53 -1.52
C ASN A 111 -14.40 3.43 -2.64
N LYS A 112 -15.72 3.50 -2.80
CA LYS A 112 -16.39 4.26 -3.84
C LYS A 112 -15.99 5.74 -3.83
N ASP A 113 -15.92 6.35 -2.65
CA ASP A 113 -15.64 7.78 -2.50
C ASP A 113 -14.16 8.11 -2.74
N PHE A 114 -13.28 7.09 -2.69
CA PHE A 114 -11.82 7.24 -2.85
C PHE A 114 -11.25 6.46 -4.04
N GLN A 115 -12.10 6.00 -4.95
CA GLN A 115 -11.66 5.27 -6.15
C GLN A 115 -10.71 6.11 -7.03
N PHE A 116 -10.81 7.44 -7.02
CA PHE A 116 -9.92 8.35 -7.75
C PHE A 116 -8.45 8.19 -7.35
N LEU A 117 -8.16 7.59 -6.19
CA LEU A 117 -6.79 7.32 -5.76
C LEU A 117 -6.10 6.27 -6.64
N LEU A 118 -6.85 5.40 -7.29
CA LEU A 118 -6.34 4.32 -8.15
C LEU A 118 -6.86 4.36 -9.60
N ASN A 119 -7.81 5.24 -9.92
CA ASN A 119 -8.49 5.23 -11.21
C ASN A 119 -8.36 6.58 -11.94
N GLU A 120 -8.39 6.52 -13.27
CA GLU A 120 -8.42 7.70 -14.18
C GLU A 120 -7.29 8.71 -13.91
N LEU A 121 -6.12 8.24 -13.52
CA LEU A 121 -5.00 9.08 -13.10
C LEU A 121 -4.28 9.70 -14.32
N THR A 122 -4.56 10.95 -14.63
CA THR A 122 -3.93 11.72 -15.71
C THR A 122 -2.90 12.73 -15.20
N LYS A 123 -3.02 13.16 -13.94
CA LYS A 123 -2.12 14.12 -13.27
C LYS A 123 -2.00 13.80 -11.78
N ASN A 124 -1.04 14.42 -11.11
CA ASN A 124 -0.82 14.28 -9.65
C ASN A 124 -0.71 12.80 -9.20
N PHE A 125 0.03 11.99 -9.96
CA PHE A 125 0.21 10.58 -9.67
C PHE A 125 1.68 10.20 -9.51
N THR A 126 1.90 9.15 -8.74
CA THR A 126 3.16 8.43 -8.60
C THR A 126 3.06 7.12 -9.37
N GLN A 127 4.09 6.79 -10.14
CA GLN A 127 4.12 5.56 -10.94
C GLN A 127 5.49 4.91 -10.89
N PHE A 128 5.51 3.57 -10.76
CA PHE A 128 6.72 2.74 -10.78
C PHE A 128 6.38 1.27 -11.08
N GLU A 129 7.39 0.47 -11.35
CA GLU A 129 7.22 -0.97 -11.57
C GLU A 129 7.15 -1.72 -10.24
N LEU A 130 6.18 -2.65 -10.12
CA LEU A 130 6.03 -3.48 -8.92
C LEU A 130 7.29 -4.32 -8.68
N ALA A 131 7.91 -4.85 -9.73
CA ALA A 131 9.13 -5.64 -9.64
C ALA A 131 10.27 -4.89 -8.93
N GLU A 132 10.56 -3.63 -9.34
CA GLU A 132 11.57 -2.79 -8.67
C GLU A 132 11.24 -2.57 -7.19
N PHE A 133 9.96 -2.40 -6.88
CA PHE A 133 9.52 -2.15 -5.51
C PHE A 133 9.69 -3.39 -4.62
N ILE A 134 9.39 -4.58 -5.13
CA ILE A 134 9.51 -5.84 -4.39
C ILE A 134 10.95 -6.13 -4.00
N GLU A 135 11.93 -5.82 -4.85
CA GLU A 135 13.36 -6.03 -4.59
C GLU A 135 13.90 -5.23 -3.39
N LEU A 136 13.21 -4.17 -2.97
CA LEU A 136 13.60 -3.39 -1.81
C LEU A 136 13.29 -4.16 -0.51
N ASN A 137 14.30 -4.50 0.28
CA ASN A 137 14.17 -5.37 1.44
C ASN A 137 13.67 -4.66 2.72
N SER A 138 13.67 -3.33 2.75
CA SER A 138 13.31 -2.52 3.92
C SER A 138 12.05 -1.71 3.69
N LYS A 139 11.16 -1.65 4.70
CA LYS A 139 10.00 -0.75 4.67
C LYS A 139 10.41 0.72 4.51
N TYR A 140 11.53 1.11 5.08
CA TYR A 140 12.08 2.46 4.97
C TYR A 140 12.52 2.78 3.55
N SER A 141 13.24 1.85 2.92
CA SER A 141 13.65 1.97 1.52
C SER A 141 12.44 2.01 0.59
N LYS A 142 11.41 1.21 0.85
CA LYS A 142 10.15 1.22 0.09
C LYS A 142 9.42 2.56 0.22
N THR A 143 9.33 3.10 1.42
CA THR A 143 8.71 4.41 1.65
C THR A 143 9.50 5.51 0.95
N LEU A 144 10.82 5.56 1.13
CA LEU A 144 11.65 6.56 0.48
C LEU A 144 11.57 6.46 -1.05
N TYR A 145 11.62 5.25 -1.61
CA TYR A 145 11.50 5.00 -3.03
C TYR A 145 10.22 5.61 -3.63
N ARG A 146 9.05 5.35 -3.04
CA ARG A 146 7.78 5.89 -3.54
C ARG A 146 7.71 7.42 -3.42
N LEU A 147 8.26 8.00 -2.35
CA LEU A 147 8.34 9.46 -2.19
C LEU A 147 9.22 10.07 -3.28
N LEU A 148 10.40 9.51 -3.56
CA LEU A 148 11.29 9.96 -4.63
C LEU A 148 10.67 9.79 -6.02
N LYS A 149 9.93 8.70 -6.27
CA LYS A 149 9.22 8.49 -7.55
C LYS A 149 8.17 9.57 -7.83
N GLN A 150 7.56 10.17 -6.82
CA GLN A 150 6.65 11.32 -6.99
C GLN A 150 7.36 12.51 -7.62
N PHE A 151 8.60 12.76 -7.21
CA PHE A 151 9.40 13.92 -7.64
C PHE A 151 10.39 13.60 -8.76
N ARG A 152 10.24 12.46 -9.40
CA ARG A 152 11.15 11.99 -10.44
C ARG A 152 11.34 12.97 -11.63
N LYS A 153 10.31 13.80 -11.91
CA LYS A 153 10.37 14.80 -13.00
C LYS A 153 11.11 16.07 -12.59
N THR A 154 11.00 16.46 -11.33
CA THR A 154 11.69 17.65 -10.79
C THR A 154 13.13 17.33 -10.38
N GLY A 155 13.42 16.04 -10.08
CA GLY A 155 14.74 15.60 -9.65
C GLY A 155 15.06 15.89 -8.18
N GLU A 156 14.17 16.58 -7.46
CA GLU A 156 14.41 17.04 -6.09
C GLU A 156 13.19 16.78 -5.20
N TYR A 157 13.44 16.34 -3.96
CA TYR A 157 12.45 16.18 -2.91
C TYR A 157 12.94 16.89 -1.64
N HIS A 158 12.27 17.97 -1.28
CA HIS A 158 12.56 18.76 -0.08
C HIS A 158 11.53 18.46 0.99
N VAL A 159 11.99 18.01 2.15
CA VAL A 159 11.14 17.69 3.29
C VAL A 159 11.91 17.97 4.59
N LYS A 160 11.22 18.39 5.65
CA LYS A 160 11.83 18.52 6.97
C LYS A 160 12.18 17.15 7.52
N VAL A 161 13.29 17.06 8.26
CA VAL A 161 13.78 15.79 8.84
C VAL A 161 12.70 15.11 9.69
N ASP A 162 12.00 15.86 10.54
CA ASP A 162 10.96 15.31 11.42
C ASP A 162 9.76 14.75 10.62
N GLU A 163 9.36 15.43 9.56
CA GLU A 163 8.32 14.96 8.66
C GLU A 163 8.75 13.70 7.90
N LEU A 164 9.98 13.67 7.40
CA LEU A 164 10.53 12.47 6.76
C LEU A 164 10.56 11.28 7.72
N ARG A 165 11.01 11.48 8.96
CA ARG A 165 11.03 10.44 10.00
C ARG A 165 9.63 9.89 10.27
N LYS A 166 8.63 10.77 10.34
CA LYS A 166 7.22 10.39 10.50
C LYS A 166 6.73 9.56 9.32
N LEU A 167 6.96 10.00 8.09
CA LEU A 167 6.59 9.29 6.87
C LEU A 167 7.27 7.91 6.76
N LEU A 168 8.53 7.83 7.17
CA LEU A 168 9.29 6.58 7.23
C LEU A 168 8.82 5.65 8.37
N GLY A 169 8.07 6.16 9.35
CA GLY A 169 7.66 5.41 10.52
C GLY A 169 8.84 5.05 11.43
N CYS A 170 9.81 5.97 11.57
CA CYS A 170 10.95 5.79 12.47
C CYS A 170 10.50 5.77 13.92
N PRO A 171 11.06 4.88 14.77
CA PRO A 171 10.79 4.90 16.20
C PRO A 171 11.26 6.20 16.87
N GLU A 172 10.53 6.67 17.89
CA GLU A 172 10.88 7.88 18.66
C GLU A 172 12.26 7.77 19.36
N SER A 173 12.70 6.53 19.66
CA SER A 173 14.03 6.28 20.25
C SER A 173 15.22 6.77 19.40
N TYR A 174 15.01 7.12 18.14
CA TYR A 174 16.02 7.73 17.29
C TYR A 174 16.12 9.26 17.46
N ASP A 175 15.28 9.89 18.30
CA ASP A 175 15.29 11.35 18.51
C ASP A 175 16.34 11.83 19.51
N SER A 176 17.08 10.92 20.16
CA SER A 176 17.99 11.23 21.26
C SER A 176 19.48 11.11 20.89
N ARG A 177 19.89 11.63 19.73
CA ARG A 177 21.33 11.86 19.42
C ARG A 177 21.55 13.11 18.62
#